data_fb3fed1ab6f810531377f1f95c3f595e
#
_entry.id   fb3fed1ab6f810531377f1f95c3f595e
#
_cell.length_a   1.000
_cell.length_b   1.000
_cell.length_c   1.000
_cell.angle_alpha   90.00
_cell.angle_beta   90.00
_cell.angle_gamma   90.00
#
_symmetry.space_group_name_H-M   'P 1'
#
loop_
_entity.id
_entity.type
_entity.pdbx_description
1 polymer ?
#
loop_
_entity_poly.entity_id
_entity_poly.type
_entity_poly.pdbx_seq_one_letter_code
_entity_poly.pdbx_strand_id
1 'polypeptide(L)'
;MEELAFLENASASFVDLEMSGPPANPLPFGRATTGRAERVDAMVLNPVTGEHLEVSNIIYERHPDRRPPDRAYWVGRKLKKCIFGVVKECTLLRFRNDALVPWEVTSGKAAVKIMSWQKIRELQHIEDPIKEVSAMQYISEGGQHPHVMGVLDVLKDEEYLLLFMPFCSSGDLFGFVQQAGRFPEPMARYWFMQILEGLTHLQKKGVCHRDMSLENILVDEYRTAVVIDLGMCLRVPYDDGETGGVADVSAGTLRRLINPLIPCGKPNYISPEVLKSEVPFDGFAIDLWATAVMLFIMLVGLPPWEFAREEDPRFRMVARGGLERMLRSWNREISPLAADLLQKMLREDPRQRLSLEEVKVHPWVLYEGGGAVPQAPGHEEWRG
;
A
#
# COMPACT_ATOMS: atom_id res chain seq x y z
N MET A 1 -13.29 21.60 -33.53
CA MET A 1 -12.64 22.73 -32.79
C MET A 1 -13.39 23.15 -31.53
N GLU A 2 -14.63 22.74 -31.34
CA GLU A 2 -15.39 23.02 -30.11
C GLU A 2 -15.13 22.00 -28.95
N GLU A 3 -14.67 20.79 -29.25
CA GLU A 3 -14.32 19.79 -28.21
C GLU A 3 -12.98 20.06 -27.50
N LEU A 4 -12.06 20.79 -28.12
CA LEU A 4 -10.79 21.16 -27.47
C LEU A 4 -10.93 22.32 -26.48
N ALA A 5 -11.93 23.20 -26.67
CA ALA A 5 -12.21 24.32 -25.78
C ALA A 5 -12.89 23.87 -24.45
N PHE A 6 -13.52 22.68 -24.44
CA PHE A 6 -14.14 22.14 -23.22
C PHE A 6 -13.11 21.55 -22.23
N LEU A 7 -11.98 21.07 -22.75
CA LEU A 7 -10.90 20.50 -21.92
C LEU A 7 -9.98 21.57 -21.31
N GLU A 8 -9.85 22.74 -21.93
CA GLU A 8 -9.04 23.85 -21.37
C GLU A 8 -9.72 24.57 -20.21
N ASN A 9 -11.06 24.59 -20.15
CA ASN A 9 -11.82 25.23 -19.08
C ASN A 9 -12.09 24.31 -17.87
N ALA A 10 -11.88 23.00 -17.98
CA ALA A 10 -12.05 22.05 -16.86
C ALA A 10 -10.83 22.00 -15.93
N SER A 11 -9.65 22.45 -16.38
CA SER A 11 -8.41 22.34 -15.62
C SER A 11 -8.18 23.40 -14.56
N ALA A 12 -8.95 24.49 -14.55
CA ALA A 12 -8.72 25.61 -13.65
C ALA A 12 -9.53 25.58 -12.32
N SER A 13 -10.47 24.67 -12.16
CA SER A 13 -11.43 24.74 -11.03
C SER A 13 -11.32 23.65 -9.97
N PHE A 14 -10.52 22.58 -10.18
CA PHE A 14 -10.51 21.45 -9.26
C PHE A 14 -9.50 21.53 -8.11
N VAL A 15 -8.46 22.36 -8.22
CA VAL A 15 -7.36 22.39 -7.23
C VAL A 15 -7.68 23.19 -5.98
N ASP A 16 -8.56 24.20 -6.07
CA ASP A 16 -8.86 25.10 -4.93
C ASP A 16 -10.01 24.63 -4.03
N LEU A 17 -10.80 23.64 -4.44
CA LEU A 17 -12.01 23.21 -3.72
C LEU A 17 -11.75 22.14 -2.64
N GLU A 18 -10.57 21.52 -2.62
CA GLU A 18 -10.30 20.38 -1.75
C GLU A 18 -9.68 20.72 -0.39
N MET A 19 -9.18 21.93 -0.20
CA MET A 19 -8.47 22.32 1.03
C MET A 19 -9.24 23.41 1.78
N SER A 20 -9.56 23.19 3.05
CA SER A 20 -10.28 24.16 3.89
C SER A 20 -9.61 24.39 5.23
N GLY A 21 -9.69 25.63 5.69
CA GLY A 21 -9.29 26.04 7.03
C GLY A 21 -7.78 25.94 7.31
N PRO A 22 -7.36 26.22 8.56
CA PRO A 22 -5.95 26.14 8.96
C PRO A 22 -5.48 24.69 9.01
N PRO A 23 -4.13 24.47 8.89
CA PRO A 23 -3.52 23.15 9.05
C PRO A 23 -3.91 22.49 10.38
N ALA A 24 -4.03 21.18 10.39
CA ALA A 24 -4.45 20.42 11.57
C ALA A 24 -3.55 19.18 11.80
N ASN A 25 -3.69 18.61 13.00
CA ASN A 25 -3.05 17.33 13.30
C ASN A 25 -3.84 16.16 12.68
N PRO A 26 -3.19 15.04 12.38
CA PRO A 26 -3.86 13.84 11.91
C PRO A 26 -4.95 13.38 12.87
N LEU A 27 -6.02 12.80 12.33
CA LEU A 27 -7.09 12.19 13.12
C LEU A 27 -6.65 10.82 13.67
N PRO A 28 -7.18 10.38 14.82
CA PRO A 28 -6.89 9.05 15.33
C PRO A 28 -7.62 7.95 14.54
N PHE A 29 -7.05 6.74 14.47
CA PHE A 29 -7.70 5.56 13.88
C PHE A 29 -8.68 4.85 14.82
N GLY A 30 -8.82 5.30 16.04
CA GLY A 30 -9.58 4.57 17.04
C GLY A 30 -8.74 3.49 17.73
N ARG A 31 -9.40 2.65 18.52
CA ARG A 31 -8.74 1.60 19.31
C ARG A 31 -8.73 0.28 18.54
N ALA A 32 -7.56 -0.36 18.45
CA ALA A 32 -7.44 -1.69 17.89
C ALA A 32 -8.29 -2.72 18.67
N THR A 33 -9.04 -3.53 17.95
CA THR A 33 -9.77 -4.67 18.50
C THR A 33 -8.92 -5.93 18.38
N THR A 34 -8.92 -6.76 19.43
CA THR A 34 -8.11 -7.99 19.46
C THR A 34 -8.90 -9.14 20.08
N GLY A 35 -8.87 -10.31 19.43
CA GLY A 35 -9.32 -11.57 20.00
C GLY A 35 -8.25 -12.19 20.92
N ARG A 36 -8.62 -13.20 21.69
CA ARG A 36 -7.68 -13.98 22.51
C ARG A 36 -7.13 -15.14 21.69
N ALA A 37 -5.80 -15.22 21.58
CA ALA A 37 -5.14 -16.35 20.93
C ALA A 37 -5.14 -17.59 21.83
N GLU A 38 -5.38 -18.74 21.22
CA GLU A 38 -5.09 -20.05 21.79
C GLU A 38 -4.10 -20.78 20.89
N ARG A 39 -3.12 -21.46 21.50
CA ARG A 39 -2.09 -22.22 20.79
C ARG A 39 -2.20 -23.68 21.18
N VAL A 40 -2.19 -24.56 20.19
CA VAL A 40 -2.27 -26.00 20.39
C VAL A 40 -1.34 -26.74 19.44
N ASP A 41 -0.93 -27.92 19.87
CA ASP A 41 -0.36 -28.95 19.02
C ASP A 41 -1.43 -30.00 18.80
N ALA A 42 -1.65 -30.43 17.58
CA ALA A 42 -2.74 -31.34 17.26
C ALA A 42 -2.45 -32.17 16.01
N MET A 43 -3.22 -33.26 15.90
CA MET A 43 -3.34 -34.01 14.63
C MET A 43 -4.19 -33.23 13.66
N VAL A 44 -3.76 -33.14 12.42
CA VAL A 44 -4.51 -32.55 11.31
C VAL A 44 -4.68 -33.55 10.19
N LEU A 45 -5.82 -33.54 9.52
CA LEU A 45 -6.07 -34.34 8.34
C LEU A 45 -5.63 -33.58 7.09
N ASN A 46 -4.83 -34.23 6.25
CA ASN A 46 -4.61 -33.79 4.89
C ASN A 46 -5.69 -34.42 3.99
N PRO A 47 -6.65 -33.64 3.49
CA PRO A 47 -7.79 -34.21 2.71
C PRO A 47 -7.39 -34.72 1.32
N VAL A 48 -6.22 -34.34 0.83
CA VAL A 48 -5.70 -34.78 -0.49
C VAL A 48 -5.07 -36.17 -0.39
N THR A 49 -4.24 -36.39 0.66
CA THR A 49 -3.54 -37.66 0.84
C THR A 49 -4.28 -38.62 1.79
N GLY A 50 -5.24 -38.13 2.58
CA GLY A 50 -5.89 -38.87 3.65
C GLY A 50 -5.01 -39.11 4.88
N GLU A 51 -3.81 -38.56 4.92
CA GLU A 51 -2.85 -38.72 6.01
C GLU A 51 -3.17 -37.84 7.20
N HIS A 52 -2.88 -38.35 8.37
CA HIS A 52 -2.90 -37.59 9.63
C HIS A 52 -1.49 -37.13 9.97
N LEU A 53 -1.31 -35.84 10.15
CA LEU A 53 -0.04 -35.18 10.46
C LEU A 53 -0.09 -34.62 11.88
N GLU A 54 0.91 -34.93 12.71
CA GLU A 54 1.10 -34.26 13.98
C GLU A 54 1.79 -32.93 13.70
N VAL A 55 1.14 -31.83 14.05
CA VAL A 55 1.64 -30.48 13.81
C VAL A 55 1.62 -29.65 15.08
N SER A 56 2.62 -28.78 15.22
CA SER A 56 2.72 -27.83 16.31
C SER A 56 2.39 -26.42 15.83
N ASN A 57 2.13 -25.53 16.81
CA ASN A 57 1.86 -24.11 16.56
C ASN A 57 0.61 -23.85 15.71
N ILE A 58 -0.47 -24.52 15.99
CA ILE A 58 -1.80 -24.10 15.50
C ILE A 58 -2.29 -22.97 16.41
N ILE A 59 -2.68 -21.84 15.79
CA ILE A 59 -3.22 -20.67 16.49
C ILE A 59 -4.61 -20.37 15.98
N TYR A 60 -5.54 -20.12 16.89
CA TYR A 60 -6.91 -19.72 16.60
C TYR A 60 -7.47 -18.76 17.64
N GLU A 61 -8.60 -18.12 17.35
CA GLU A 61 -9.31 -17.29 18.31
C GLU A 61 -10.07 -18.15 19.30
N ARG A 62 -9.82 -17.92 20.59
CA ARG A 62 -10.61 -18.52 21.68
C ARG A 62 -11.85 -17.70 21.95
N HIS A 63 -13.02 -18.25 21.63
CA HIS A 63 -14.29 -17.62 21.94
C HIS A 63 -14.71 -17.82 23.39
N PRO A 64 -15.28 -16.78 24.05
CA PRO A 64 -15.73 -16.88 25.46
C PRO A 64 -16.80 -17.95 25.69
N ASP A 65 -17.67 -18.16 24.71
CA ASP A 65 -18.75 -19.16 24.70
C ASP A 65 -18.29 -20.58 24.33
N ARG A 66 -16.98 -20.78 24.15
CA ARG A 66 -16.35 -22.06 23.76
C ARG A 66 -16.87 -22.62 22.43
N ARG A 67 -17.51 -21.82 21.58
CA ARG A 67 -17.83 -22.24 20.23
C ARG A 67 -16.54 -22.58 19.46
N PRO A 68 -16.62 -23.49 18.47
CA PRO A 68 -15.50 -23.77 17.59
C PRO A 68 -15.02 -22.50 16.89
N PRO A 69 -13.70 -22.35 16.66
CA PRO A 69 -13.19 -21.24 15.89
C PRO A 69 -13.61 -21.35 14.41
N ASP A 70 -13.87 -20.21 13.78
CA ASP A 70 -14.23 -20.16 12.37
C ASP A 70 -13.07 -20.62 11.46
N ARG A 71 -11.83 -20.39 11.92
CA ARG A 71 -10.58 -20.79 11.25
C ARG A 71 -9.44 -20.94 12.25
N ALA A 72 -8.40 -21.64 11.82
CA ALA A 72 -7.13 -21.68 12.54
C ALA A 72 -5.95 -21.56 11.57
N TYR A 73 -4.80 -21.26 12.12
CA TYR A 73 -3.58 -20.97 11.41
C TYR A 73 -2.46 -21.91 11.87
N TRP A 74 -2.04 -22.81 11.00
CA TRP A 74 -0.84 -23.59 11.23
C TRP A 74 0.37 -22.73 10.83
N VAL A 75 1.12 -22.26 11.83
CA VAL A 75 2.25 -21.35 11.65
C VAL A 75 3.48 -22.11 11.15
N GLY A 76 3.94 -21.76 9.98
CA GLY A 76 5.03 -22.40 9.26
C GLY A 76 6.33 -21.60 9.22
N ARG A 77 6.94 -21.55 8.04
CA ARG A 77 8.27 -20.96 7.82
C ARG A 77 8.30 -19.45 8.02
N LYS A 78 9.49 -18.97 8.43
CA LYS A 78 9.78 -17.54 8.53
C LYS A 78 9.88 -16.93 7.13
N LEU A 79 9.22 -15.78 6.94
CA LEU A 79 9.29 -14.96 5.72
C LEU A 79 10.26 -13.79 5.90
N LYS A 80 10.04 -12.95 6.92
CA LYS A 80 10.82 -11.73 7.12
C LYS A 80 11.00 -11.44 8.63
N LYS A 81 12.13 -10.88 9.00
CA LYS A 81 12.33 -10.28 10.33
C LYS A 81 11.84 -8.84 10.29
N CYS A 82 11.17 -8.38 11.34
CA CYS A 82 10.74 -6.99 11.52
C CYS A 82 11.18 -6.46 12.89
N ILE A 83 11.03 -5.16 13.11
CA ILE A 83 11.48 -4.46 14.33
C ILE A 83 10.92 -5.14 15.57
N PHE A 84 9.62 -5.34 15.64
CA PHE A 84 8.94 -5.92 16.80
C PHE A 84 8.93 -7.44 16.84
N GLY A 85 9.37 -8.12 15.78
CA GLY A 85 9.34 -9.59 15.76
C GLY A 85 9.60 -10.21 14.39
N VAL A 86 8.64 -10.99 13.88
CA VAL A 86 8.82 -11.79 12.68
C VAL A 86 7.51 -11.96 11.91
N VAL A 87 7.60 -12.01 10.59
CA VAL A 87 6.51 -12.44 9.72
C VAL A 87 6.74 -13.89 9.32
N LYS A 88 5.70 -14.73 9.46
CA LYS A 88 5.71 -16.14 9.08
C LYS A 88 4.57 -16.48 8.13
N GLU A 89 4.78 -17.48 7.30
CA GLU A 89 3.72 -18.11 6.50
C GLU A 89 2.83 -18.97 7.40
N CYS A 90 1.54 -19.03 7.08
CA CYS A 90 0.58 -19.92 7.73
C CYS A 90 -0.20 -20.69 6.68
N THR A 91 -0.57 -21.92 7.01
CA THR A 91 -1.59 -22.69 6.29
C THR A 91 -2.91 -22.55 7.04
N LEU A 92 -3.98 -22.25 6.31
CA LEU A 92 -5.33 -22.18 6.89
C LEU A 92 -5.85 -23.58 7.19
N LEU A 93 -6.40 -23.76 8.38
CA LEU A 93 -7.06 -24.99 8.80
C LEU A 93 -8.55 -24.74 8.97
N ARG A 94 -9.35 -25.74 8.58
CA ARG A 94 -10.79 -25.78 8.80
C ARG A 94 -11.10 -26.65 10.01
N PHE A 95 -12.00 -26.21 10.88
CA PHE A 95 -12.48 -27.02 12.01
C PHE A 95 -13.56 -27.99 11.53
N ARG A 96 -13.49 -29.22 12.01
CA ARG A 96 -14.45 -30.30 11.76
C ARG A 96 -15.04 -30.77 13.08
N ASN A 97 -16.27 -30.41 13.31
CA ASN A 97 -16.95 -30.64 14.60
C ASN A 97 -17.28 -32.13 14.88
N ASP A 98 -17.31 -32.94 13.86
CA ASP A 98 -17.78 -34.37 13.89
C ASP A 98 -16.65 -35.38 13.76
N ALA A 99 -15.39 -34.94 13.74
CA ALA A 99 -14.26 -35.79 13.46
C ALA A 99 -13.38 -36.05 14.68
N LEU A 100 -12.79 -37.26 14.78
CA LEU A 100 -11.76 -37.59 15.76
C LEU A 100 -10.52 -36.68 15.64
N VAL A 101 -10.24 -36.24 14.40
CA VAL A 101 -9.20 -35.23 14.10
C VAL A 101 -9.92 -33.93 13.71
N PRO A 102 -9.95 -32.94 14.62
CA PRO A 102 -10.83 -31.76 14.44
C PRO A 102 -10.32 -30.78 13.40
N TRP A 103 -9.06 -30.88 12.97
CA TRP A 103 -8.47 -29.96 12.03
C TRP A 103 -8.19 -30.58 10.67
N GLU A 104 -8.53 -29.88 9.61
CA GLU A 104 -8.29 -30.27 8.24
C GLU A 104 -7.48 -29.16 7.51
N VAL A 105 -6.42 -29.57 6.82
CA VAL A 105 -5.61 -28.68 6.01
C VAL A 105 -6.41 -28.18 4.82
N THR A 106 -6.36 -26.86 4.56
CA THR A 106 -6.93 -26.27 3.34
C THR A 106 -5.81 -25.86 2.37
N SER A 107 -6.15 -25.51 1.13
CA SER A 107 -5.22 -24.88 0.18
C SER A 107 -4.91 -23.42 0.53
N GLY A 108 -5.69 -22.83 1.43
CA GLY A 108 -5.55 -21.42 1.79
C GLY A 108 -4.26 -21.12 2.54
N LYS A 109 -3.66 -19.99 2.22
CA LYS A 109 -2.45 -19.45 2.87
C LYS A 109 -2.73 -18.11 3.51
N ALA A 110 -2.00 -17.82 4.57
CA ALA A 110 -1.99 -16.55 5.27
C ALA A 110 -0.55 -16.16 5.66
N ALA A 111 -0.36 -14.92 6.04
CA ALA A 111 0.84 -14.46 6.73
C ALA A 111 0.47 -14.01 8.15
N VAL A 112 1.35 -14.25 9.12
CA VAL A 112 1.21 -13.72 10.47
C VAL A 112 2.41 -12.86 10.84
N LYS A 113 2.15 -11.61 11.23
CA LYS A 113 3.13 -10.71 11.86
C LYS A 113 3.05 -10.93 13.37
N ILE A 114 4.07 -11.58 13.95
CA ILE A 114 4.18 -11.90 15.37
C ILE A 114 5.03 -10.82 16.02
N MET A 115 4.43 -10.03 16.90
CA MET A 115 5.05 -8.88 17.55
C MET A 115 5.10 -9.07 19.05
N SER A 116 6.29 -8.97 19.66
CA SER A 116 6.47 -9.12 21.10
C SER A 116 5.98 -7.89 21.86
N TRP A 117 5.14 -8.08 22.89
CA TRP A 117 4.72 -6.99 23.78
C TRP A 117 5.90 -6.31 24.48
N GLN A 118 6.94 -7.06 24.81
CA GLN A 118 8.16 -6.49 25.38
C GLN A 118 8.80 -5.51 24.40
N LYS A 119 9.03 -5.91 23.13
CA LYS A 119 9.62 -5.03 22.12
C LYS A 119 8.72 -3.83 21.78
N ILE A 120 7.40 -4.02 21.76
CA ILE A 120 6.46 -2.92 21.56
C ILE A 120 6.66 -1.85 22.64
N ARG A 121 6.73 -2.24 23.91
CA ARG A 121 6.96 -1.30 25.02
C ARG A 121 8.34 -0.62 24.96
N GLU A 122 9.37 -1.35 24.54
CA GLU A 122 10.74 -0.83 24.48
C GLU A 122 10.94 0.14 23.30
N LEU A 123 10.27 -0.10 22.17
CA LEU A 123 10.52 0.57 20.89
C LEU A 123 9.35 1.43 20.37
N GLN A 124 8.32 1.63 21.18
CA GLN A 124 7.12 2.40 20.80
C GLN A 124 7.41 3.86 20.40
N HIS A 125 8.59 4.38 20.74
CA HIS A 125 9.03 5.71 20.36
C HIS A 125 9.56 5.78 18.92
N ILE A 126 9.84 4.64 18.28
CA ILE A 126 10.31 4.54 16.89
C ILE A 126 9.12 4.38 15.95
N GLU A 127 8.26 3.40 16.24
CA GLU A 127 7.03 3.09 15.50
C GLU A 127 5.95 2.60 16.46
N ASP A 128 4.69 2.82 16.11
CA ASP A 128 3.54 2.33 16.86
C ASP A 128 2.82 1.20 16.11
N PRO A 129 3.12 -0.07 16.41
CA PRO A 129 2.47 -1.19 15.73
C PRO A 129 0.98 -1.33 16.12
N ILE A 130 0.54 -0.74 17.23
CA ILE A 130 -0.89 -0.71 17.58
C ILE A 130 -1.64 0.23 16.66
N LYS A 131 -1.04 1.38 16.31
CA LYS A 131 -1.57 2.29 15.30
C LYS A 131 -1.66 1.61 13.93
N GLU A 132 -0.63 0.85 13.51
CA GLU A 132 -0.64 0.08 12.26
C GLU A 132 -1.84 -0.89 12.23
N VAL A 133 -2.03 -1.67 13.28
CA VAL A 133 -3.17 -2.59 13.41
C VAL A 133 -4.50 -1.83 13.36
N SER A 134 -4.63 -0.73 14.11
CA SER A 134 -5.85 0.09 14.10
C SER A 134 -6.14 0.66 12.70
N ALA A 135 -5.13 1.13 11.99
CA ALA A 135 -5.25 1.63 10.64
C ALA A 135 -5.71 0.53 9.67
N MET A 136 -5.09 -0.65 9.73
CA MET A 136 -5.47 -1.79 8.90
C MET A 136 -6.92 -2.24 9.16
N GLN A 137 -7.36 -2.28 10.41
CA GLN A 137 -8.76 -2.56 10.74
C GLN A 137 -9.69 -1.49 10.19
N TYR A 138 -9.35 -0.22 10.37
CA TYR A 138 -10.13 0.92 9.88
C TYR A 138 -10.33 0.88 8.35
N ILE A 139 -9.27 0.66 7.58
CA ILE A 139 -9.39 0.60 6.11
C ILE A 139 -10.14 -0.65 5.63
N SER A 140 -10.18 -1.73 6.43
CA SER A 140 -10.89 -2.98 6.13
C SER A 140 -12.37 -2.94 6.54
N GLU A 141 -12.83 -1.90 7.25
CA GLU A 141 -14.25 -1.71 7.58
C GLU A 141 -15.09 -1.62 6.32
N GLY A 142 -16.16 -2.43 6.25
CA GLY A 142 -17.04 -2.53 5.08
C GLY A 142 -16.54 -3.45 3.97
N GLY A 143 -15.41 -4.13 4.17
CA GLY A 143 -14.86 -5.14 3.27
C GLY A 143 -13.40 -4.91 2.92
N GLN A 144 -12.74 -5.99 2.49
CA GLN A 144 -11.34 -5.93 2.03
C GLN A 144 -11.26 -5.40 0.61
N HIS A 145 -10.18 -4.70 0.29
CA HIS A 145 -9.89 -4.20 -1.05
C HIS A 145 -8.79 -5.05 -1.70
N PRO A 146 -8.89 -5.47 -2.98
CA PRO A 146 -7.90 -6.35 -3.59
C PRO A 146 -6.50 -5.75 -3.65
N HIS A 147 -6.37 -4.42 -3.73
CA HIS A 147 -5.09 -3.74 -3.89
C HIS A 147 -4.57 -3.07 -2.61
N VAL A 148 -5.16 -3.36 -1.45
CA VAL A 148 -4.65 -2.90 -0.14
C VAL A 148 -4.69 -4.06 0.84
N MET A 149 -3.60 -4.28 1.58
CA MET A 149 -3.50 -5.38 2.53
C MET A 149 -4.57 -5.28 3.61
N GLY A 150 -5.44 -6.28 3.64
CA GLY A 150 -6.49 -6.40 4.63
C GLY A 150 -6.05 -7.19 5.87
N VAL A 151 -6.97 -7.26 6.85
CA VAL A 151 -6.81 -8.03 8.09
C VAL A 151 -7.68 -9.27 8.03
N LEU A 152 -7.11 -10.44 8.32
CA LEU A 152 -7.87 -11.66 8.54
C LEU A 152 -8.32 -11.78 10.00
N ASP A 153 -7.36 -11.69 10.92
CA ASP A 153 -7.60 -11.71 12.37
C ASP A 153 -6.52 -10.91 13.10
N VAL A 154 -6.87 -10.32 14.23
CA VAL A 154 -5.93 -9.74 15.19
C VAL A 154 -6.11 -10.44 16.53
N LEU A 155 -5.13 -11.24 16.91
CA LEU A 155 -5.16 -12.01 18.14
C LEU A 155 -4.04 -11.56 19.08
N LYS A 156 -4.23 -11.82 20.38
CA LYS A 156 -3.18 -11.59 21.39
C LYS A 156 -3.16 -12.69 22.42
N ASP A 157 -1.97 -12.91 22.93
CA ASP A 157 -1.72 -13.66 24.17
C ASP A 157 -0.89 -12.80 25.15
N GLU A 158 -0.32 -13.41 26.18
CA GLU A 158 0.45 -12.71 27.21
C GLU A 158 1.79 -12.16 26.66
N GLU A 159 2.36 -12.79 25.64
CA GLU A 159 3.69 -12.48 25.09
C GLU A 159 3.63 -11.72 23.77
N TYR A 160 2.58 -11.96 22.93
CA TYR A 160 2.56 -11.52 21.55
C TYR A 160 1.24 -10.87 21.13
N LEU A 161 1.37 -9.90 20.23
CA LEU A 161 0.32 -9.43 19.33
C LEU A 161 0.51 -10.10 17.97
N LEU A 162 -0.56 -10.67 17.42
CA LEU A 162 -0.58 -11.51 16.24
C LEU A 162 -1.51 -10.87 15.18
N LEU A 163 -0.95 -10.39 14.08
CA LEU A 163 -1.70 -9.83 12.98
C LEU A 163 -1.69 -10.82 11.81
N PHE A 164 -2.84 -11.43 11.53
CA PHE A 164 -3.02 -12.34 10.40
C PHE A 164 -3.54 -11.59 9.18
N MET A 165 -2.93 -11.85 8.02
CA MET A 165 -3.15 -11.15 6.76
C MET A 165 -3.19 -12.14 5.58
N PRO A 166 -3.81 -11.79 4.44
CA PRO A 166 -3.63 -12.53 3.19
C PRO A 166 -2.15 -12.74 2.86
N PHE A 167 -1.84 -13.87 2.22
CA PHE A 167 -0.46 -14.20 1.85
C PHE A 167 -0.20 -13.83 0.38
N CYS A 168 0.83 -13.01 0.15
CA CYS A 168 1.33 -12.69 -1.18
C CYS A 168 2.58 -13.53 -1.45
N SER A 169 2.50 -14.46 -2.39
CA SER A 169 3.52 -15.49 -2.61
C SER A 169 4.65 -15.09 -3.52
N SER A 170 4.46 -14.02 -4.33
CA SER A 170 5.37 -13.70 -5.43
C SER A 170 6.46 -12.67 -5.07
N GLY A 171 6.46 -12.15 -3.83
CA GLY A 171 7.44 -11.13 -3.40
C GLY A 171 6.95 -9.71 -3.66
N ASP A 172 7.88 -8.74 -3.67
CA ASP A 172 7.58 -7.32 -3.85
C ASP A 172 7.88 -6.84 -5.28
N LEU A 173 7.24 -5.74 -5.68
CA LEU A 173 7.35 -5.21 -7.04
C LEU A 173 8.74 -4.62 -7.32
N PHE A 174 9.49 -4.22 -6.29
CA PHE A 174 10.89 -3.81 -6.44
C PHE A 174 11.75 -4.97 -6.95
N GLY A 175 11.60 -6.16 -6.38
CA GLY A 175 12.29 -7.36 -6.82
C GLY A 175 11.99 -7.70 -8.29
N PHE A 176 10.74 -7.50 -8.73
CA PHE A 176 10.38 -7.69 -10.15
C PHE A 176 11.10 -6.69 -11.06
N VAL A 177 11.13 -5.40 -10.69
CA VAL A 177 11.85 -4.38 -11.47
C VAL A 177 13.35 -4.68 -11.48
N GLN A 178 13.92 -5.06 -10.33
CA GLN A 178 15.34 -5.39 -10.21
C GLN A 178 15.73 -6.57 -11.12
N GLN A 179 14.90 -7.60 -11.19
CA GLN A 179 15.12 -8.76 -12.04
C GLN A 179 15.01 -8.42 -13.54
N ALA A 180 14.02 -7.60 -13.92
CA ALA A 180 13.78 -7.19 -15.30
C ALA A 180 14.72 -6.06 -15.77
N GLY A 181 15.38 -5.35 -14.84
CA GLY A 181 16.09 -4.10 -15.08
C GLY A 181 15.15 -2.90 -15.27
N ARG A 182 14.11 -3.02 -16.06
CA ARG A 182 13.00 -2.07 -16.22
C ARG A 182 11.81 -2.76 -16.91
N PHE A 183 10.63 -2.15 -16.82
CA PHE A 183 9.45 -2.67 -17.49
C PHE A 183 9.19 -1.97 -18.84
N PRO A 184 8.69 -2.70 -19.85
CA PRO A 184 7.99 -2.09 -20.98
C PRO A 184 6.77 -1.30 -20.49
N GLU A 185 6.40 -0.23 -21.20
CA GLU A 185 5.28 0.63 -20.79
C GLU A 185 3.96 -0.10 -20.53
N PRO A 186 3.53 -1.09 -21.35
CA PRO A 186 2.30 -1.84 -21.05
C PRO A 186 2.34 -2.55 -19.70
N MET A 187 3.50 -3.11 -19.32
CA MET A 187 3.68 -3.78 -18.03
C MET A 187 3.71 -2.77 -16.89
N ALA A 188 4.44 -1.66 -17.04
CA ALA A 188 4.47 -0.60 -16.04
C ALA A 188 3.06 -0.04 -15.79
N ARG A 189 2.26 0.17 -16.87
CA ARG A 189 0.86 0.61 -16.79
C ARG A 189 -0.02 -0.40 -16.06
N TYR A 190 0.13 -1.69 -16.33
CA TYR A 190 -0.61 -2.76 -15.66
C TYR A 190 -0.45 -2.70 -14.13
N TRP A 191 0.79 -2.56 -13.65
CA TRP A 191 1.06 -2.43 -12.22
C TRP A 191 0.62 -1.08 -11.66
N PHE A 192 0.87 -0.01 -12.40
CA PHE A 192 0.53 1.35 -11.99
C PHE A 192 -0.97 1.53 -11.78
N MET A 193 -1.81 1.00 -12.67
CA MET A 193 -3.27 1.06 -12.52
C MET A 193 -3.75 0.38 -11.24
N GLN A 194 -3.20 -0.77 -10.88
CA GLN A 194 -3.54 -1.47 -9.65
C GLN A 194 -3.11 -0.68 -8.39
N ILE A 195 -1.95 -0.04 -8.44
CA ILE A 195 -1.48 0.86 -7.37
C ILE A 195 -2.44 2.06 -7.23
N LEU A 196 -2.89 2.65 -8.34
CA LEU A 196 -3.87 3.74 -8.32
C LEU A 196 -5.21 3.31 -7.69
N GLU A 197 -5.67 2.08 -7.94
CA GLU A 197 -6.88 1.56 -7.29
C GLU A 197 -6.67 1.37 -5.77
N GLY A 198 -5.50 0.91 -5.35
CA GLY A 198 -5.13 0.87 -3.93
C GLY A 198 -5.13 2.27 -3.29
N LEU A 199 -4.52 3.26 -3.95
CA LEU A 199 -4.56 4.65 -3.49
C LEU A 199 -5.97 5.22 -3.47
N THR A 200 -6.81 4.91 -4.47
CA THR A 200 -8.22 5.32 -4.50
C THR A 200 -8.93 4.83 -3.23
N HIS A 201 -8.72 3.58 -2.84
CA HIS A 201 -9.31 3.04 -1.62
C HIS A 201 -8.81 3.78 -0.36
N LEU A 202 -7.50 4.01 -0.26
CA LEU A 202 -6.92 4.73 0.88
C LEU A 202 -7.46 6.17 0.97
N GLN A 203 -7.51 6.90 -0.15
CA GLN A 203 -8.05 8.26 -0.18
C GLN A 203 -9.53 8.31 0.19
N LYS A 204 -10.35 7.37 -0.31
CA LYS A 204 -11.76 7.22 0.09
C LYS A 204 -11.94 7.00 1.59
N LYS A 205 -11.00 6.32 2.22
CA LYS A 205 -10.96 6.13 3.68
C LYS A 205 -10.34 7.33 4.43
N GLY A 206 -9.91 8.36 3.73
CA GLY A 206 -9.24 9.51 4.35
C GLY A 206 -7.86 9.17 4.90
N VAL A 207 -7.13 8.24 4.29
CA VAL A 207 -5.83 7.77 4.76
C VAL A 207 -4.75 8.10 3.73
N CYS A 208 -3.63 8.69 4.16
CA CYS A 208 -2.41 8.77 3.40
C CYS A 208 -1.38 7.78 3.95
N HIS A 209 -0.62 7.17 3.05
CA HIS A 209 0.30 6.06 3.36
C HIS A 209 1.65 6.55 3.92
N ARG A 210 2.23 7.59 3.31
CA ARG A 210 3.51 8.24 3.62
C ARG A 210 4.78 7.41 3.39
N ASP A 211 4.67 6.14 3.06
CA ASP A 211 5.81 5.29 2.67
C ASP A 211 5.48 4.45 1.42
N MET A 212 4.84 5.08 0.43
CA MET A 212 4.63 4.45 -0.88
C MET A 212 5.97 4.20 -1.56
N SER A 213 6.23 2.94 -1.93
CA SER A 213 7.45 2.50 -2.59
C SER A 213 7.24 1.13 -3.24
N LEU A 214 8.07 0.75 -4.21
CA LEU A 214 7.95 -0.55 -4.89
C LEU A 214 8.14 -1.74 -3.95
N GLU A 215 8.90 -1.58 -2.86
CA GLU A 215 9.11 -2.58 -1.82
C GLU A 215 7.87 -2.78 -0.92
N ASN A 216 6.97 -1.78 -0.89
CA ASN A 216 5.71 -1.82 -0.16
C ASN A 216 4.52 -2.19 -1.05
N ILE A 217 4.80 -2.75 -2.23
CA ILE A 217 3.81 -3.39 -3.11
C ILE A 217 4.15 -4.87 -3.21
N LEU A 218 3.38 -5.72 -2.54
CA LEU A 218 3.49 -7.16 -2.73
C LEU A 218 2.66 -7.63 -3.92
N VAL A 219 3.06 -8.76 -4.46
CA VAL A 219 2.36 -9.42 -5.57
C VAL A 219 1.88 -10.79 -5.10
N ASP A 220 0.60 -11.08 -5.29
CA ASP A 220 0.01 -12.39 -4.99
C ASP A 220 0.22 -13.41 -6.13
N GLU A 221 -0.33 -14.60 -5.96
CA GLU A 221 -0.27 -15.67 -6.96
C GLU A 221 -1.08 -15.37 -8.23
N TYR A 222 -2.06 -14.46 -8.15
CA TYR A 222 -2.91 -14.04 -9.26
C TYR A 222 -2.39 -12.81 -10.00
N ARG A 223 -1.18 -12.34 -9.67
CA ARG A 223 -0.60 -11.10 -10.20
C ARG A 223 -1.34 -9.84 -9.77
N THR A 224 -1.93 -9.86 -8.57
CA THR A 224 -2.53 -8.70 -7.96
C THR A 224 -1.46 -7.94 -7.16
N ALA A 225 -1.32 -6.64 -7.44
CA ALA A 225 -0.48 -5.74 -6.65
C ALA A 225 -1.24 -5.31 -5.39
N VAL A 226 -0.62 -5.46 -4.23
CA VAL A 226 -1.22 -5.18 -2.93
C VAL A 226 -0.33 -4.21 -2.15
N VAL A 227 -0.85 -3.03 -1.83
CA VAL A 227 -0.18 -2.02 -0.98
C VAL A 227 -0.12 -2.55 0.45
N ILE A 228 1.07 -2.54 1.04
CA ILE A 228 1.34 -3.04 2.39
C ILE A 228 2.02 -1.97 3.26
N ASP A 229 2.11 -2.26 4.56
CA ASP A 229 2.88 -1.47 5.54
C ASP A 229 2.30 -0.08 5.83
N LEU A 230 1.24 -0.07 6.62
CA LEU A 230 0.58 1.15 7.11
C LEU A 230 1.22 1.72 8.40
N GLY A 231 2.46 1.33 8.74
CA GLY A 231 3.14 1.80 9.95
C GLY A 231 3.28 3.33 10.01
N MET A 232 3.52 3.96 8.86
CA MET A 232 3.71 5.42 8.75
C MET A 232 2.44 6.18 8.36
N CYS A 233 1.33 5.50 8.05
CA CYS A 233 0.12 6.14 7.54
C CYS A 233 -0.48 7.15 8.53
N LEU A 234 -1.26 8.08 7.99
CA LEU A 234 -2.02 9.05 8.79
C LEU A 234 -3.46 9.13 8.29
N ARG A 235 -4.37 9.38 9.20
CA ARG A 235 -5.72 9.76 8.86
C ARG A 235 -5.77 11.26 8.61
N VAL A 236 -6.10 11.65 7.38
CA VAL A 236 -6.10 13.04 6.92
C VAL A 236 -7.15 13.84 7.69
N PRO A 237 -6.79 15.01 8.26
CA PRO A 237 -7.79 15.89 8.88
C PRO A 237 -8.69 16.52 7.80
N TYR A 238 -9.97 16.68 8.10
CA TYR A 238 -10.96 17.28 7.21
C TYR A 238 -11.97 18.12 7.99
N ASP A 239 -12.72 18.96 7.28
CA ASP A 239 -13.84 19.73 7.84
C ASP A 239 -15.14 19.00 7.49
N ASP A 240 -15.82 18.49 8.51
CA ASP A 240 -17.03 17.70 8.35
C ASP A 240 -18.34 18.51 8.55
N GLY A 241 -18.18 19.82 8.66
CA GLY A 241 -19.31 20.76 8.77
C GLY A 241 -20.15 20.68 10.04
N GLU A 242 -20.54 19.55 10.56
CA GLU A 242 -21.31 19.42 11.81
C GLU A 242 -21.41 18.01 12.43
N THR A 243 -21.18 16.92 11.72
CA THR A 243 -21.56 15.60 12.26
C THR A 243 -20.73 14.42 11.78
N GLY A 244 -19.49 14.41 12.09
CA GLY A 244 -18.81 13.11 12.16
C GLY A 244 -18.83 12.21 10.93
N GLY A 245 -17.71 12.10 10.27
CA GLY A 245 -17.42 10.97 9.45
C GLY A 245 -17.84 11.09 7.99
N VAL A 246 -17.04 11.78 7.22
CA VAL A 246 -17.15 11.69 5.76
C VAL A 246 -16.64 10.33 5.31
N ALA A 247 -17.48 9.60 4.60
CA ALA A 247 -17.15 8.28 4.09
C ALA A 247 -16.11 8.32 2.96
N ASP A 248 -16.04 9.43 2.22
CA ASP A 248 -15.13 9.62 1.09
C ASP A 248 -14.59 11.06 1.08
N VAL A 249 -13.36 11.25 1.49
CA VAL A 249 -12.67 12.55 1.49
C VAL A 249 -12.01 12.89 0.16
N SER A 250 -12.09 12.01 -0.85
CA SER A 250 -11.62 12.26 -2.22
C SER A 250 -12.69 12.90 -3.10
N ALA A 251 -13.95 12.78 -2.74
CA ALA A 251 -15.09 13.23 -3.53
C ALA A 251 -15.70 14.56 -3.04
N GLY A 252 -14.90 15.58 -2.92
CA GLY A 252 -15.37 16.94 -2.64
C GLY A 252 -15.52 17.29 -1.16
N THR A 253 -14.94 16.50 -0.27
CA THR A 253 -14.80 16.86 1.13
C THR A 253 -13.60 17.78 1.31
N LEU A 254 -13.80 18.84 2.07
CA LEU A 254 -12.76 19.83 2.34
C LEU A 254 -11.74 19.25 3.33
N ARG A 255 -10.69 18.60 2.81
CA ARG A 255 -9.56 18.14 3.63
C ARG A 255 -8.65 19.31 4.03
N ARG A 256 -7.92 19.13 5.12
CA ARG A 256 -6.95 20.10 5.61
C ARG A 256 -5.52 19.63 5.35
N LEU A 257 -4.61 20.59 5.21
CA LEU A 257 -3.18 20.30 5.28
C LEU A 257 -2.82 19.74 6.66
N ILE A 258 -1.89 18.80 6.66
CA ILE A 258 -1.33 18.20 7.87
C ILE A 258 -0.17 19.09 8.36
N ASN A 259 -0.12 19.37 9.66
CA ASN A 259 1.00 20.07 10.27
C ASN A 259 2.34 19.37 9.98
N PRO A 260 3.45 20.10 9.90
CA PRO A 260 4.77 19.50 9.65
C PRO A 260 5.09 18.37 10.63
N LEU A 261 5.59 17.27 10.11
CA LEU A 261 5.99 16.09 10.86
C LEU A 261 7.40 15.67 10.43
N ILE A 262 8.06 14.87 11.27
CA ILE A 262 9.35 14.27 10.92
C ILE A 262 9.22 13.52 9.60
N PRO A 263 10.11 13.76 8.61
CA PRO A 263 10.14 13.02 7.37
C PRO A 263 10.25 11.50 7.62
N CYS A 264 9.50 10.74 6.89
CA CYS A 264 9.56 9.28 6.91
C CYS A 264 9.45 8.72 5.49
N GLY A 265 9.78 7.44 5.34
CA GLY A 265 9.85 6.79 4.04
C GLY A 265 11.28 6.77 3.47
N LYS A 266 11.43 6.24 2.27
CA LYS A 266 12.73 6.09 1.60
C LYS A 266 13.14 7.39 0.90
N PRO A 267 14.41 7.81 1.00
CA PRO A 267 14.87 9.14 0.59
C PRO A 267 14.45 9.59 -0.81
N ASN A 268 14.57 8.71 -1.80
CA ASN A 268 14.25 9.02 -3.19
C ASN A 268 12.74 9.15 -3.48
N TYR A 269 11.86 8.64 -2.59
CA TYR A 269 10.41 8.73 -2.72
C TYR A 269 9.79 9.91 -1.96
N ILE A 270 10.51 10.48 -0.98
CA ILE A 270 9.99 11.58 -0.16
C ILE A 270 9.83 12.84 -1.02
N SER A 271 8.69 13.49 -0.92
CA SER A 271 8.38 14.73 -1.64
C SER A 271 9.16 15.93 -1.09
N PRO A 272 9.40 16.98 -1.90
CA PRO A 272 10.21 18.13 -1.47
C PRO A 272 9.64 18.86 -0.28
N GLU A 273 8.31 19.01 -0.17
CA GLU A 273 7.65 19.67 0.96
C GLU A 273 7.80 18.91 2.26
N VAL A 274 7.82 17.56 2.21
CA VAL A 274 8.06 16.71 3.39
C VAL A 274 9.53 16.73 3.80
N LEU A 275 10.47 16.73 2.83
CA LEU A 275 11.90 16.84 3.13
C LEU A 275 12.26 18.15 3.82
N LYS A 276 11.63 19.27 3.46
CA LYS A 276 11.82 20.57 4.10
C LYS A 276 11.28 20.56 5.53
N SER A 277 10.21 19.80 5.82
CA SER A 277 9.56 19.66 7.15
C SER A 277 9.21 20.99 7.85
N GLU A 278 9.08 22.07 7.10
CA GLU A 278 8.84 23.43 7.61
C GLU A 278 7.42 23.91 7.33
N VAL A 279 6.76 23.32 6.35
CA VAL A 279 5.44 23.75 5.89
C VAL A 279 4.42 22.62 6.02
N PRO A 280 3.15 22.96 6.23
CA PRO A 280 2.07 21.98 6.17
C PRO A 280 2.00 21.29 4.80
N PHE A 281 1.59 20.02 4.77
CA PHE A 281 1.57 19.23 3.55
C PHE A 281 0.21 18.55 3.30
N ASP A 282 -0.08 18.29 2.03
CA ASP A 282 -1.22 17.47 1.60
C ASP A 282 -0.82 15.99 1.61
N GLY A 283 -1.45 15.19 2.50
CA GLY A 283 -1.15 13.77 2.64
C GLY A 283 -1.42 12.96 1.37
N PHE A 284 -2.39 13.35 0.54
CA PHE A 284 -2.68 12.66 -0.72
C PHE A 284 -1.68 13.03 -1.81
N ALA A 285 -1.29 14.30 -1.88
CA ALA A 285 -0.30 14.77 -2.85
C ALA A 285 1.09 14.15 -2.64
N ILE A 286 1.49 13.88 -1.40
CA ILE A 286 2.77 13.21 -1.13
C ILE A 286 2.79 11.73 -1.54
N ASP A 287 1.67 11.03 -1.40
CA ASP A 287 1.55 9.63 -1.86
C ASP A 287 1.57 9.55 -3.39
N LEU A 288 0.93 10.50 -4.08
CA LEU A 288 0.98 10.59 -5.54
C LEU A 288 2.38 10.93 -6.06
N TRP A 289 3.13 11.79 -5.35
CA TRP A 289 4.54 12.03 -5.65
C TRP A 289 5.35 10.74 -5.58
N ALA A 290 5.25 10.01 -4.48
CA ALA A 290 5.96 8.74 -4.31
C ALA A 290 5.55 7.72 -5.38
N THR A 291 4.27 7.69 -5.76
CA THR A 291 3.75 6.82 -6.82
C THR A 291 4.30 7.21 -8.20
N ALA A 292 4.53 8.50 -8.47
CA ALA A 292 5.21 8.94 -9.68
C ALA A 292 6.68 8.46 -9.71
N VAL A 293 7.37 8.50 -8.57
CA VAL A 293 8.73 7.94 -8.46
C VAL A 293 8.72 6.42 -8.69
N MET A 294 7.72 5.71 -8.18
CA MET A 294 7.54 4.28 -8.48
C MET A 294 7.39 4.03 -9.98
N LEU A 295 6.52 4.79 -10.66
CA LEU A 295 6.34 4.70 -12.11
C LEU A 295 7.63 5.00 -12.86
N PHE A 296 8.35 6.04 -12.45
CA PHE A 296 9.65 6.37 -13.04
C PHE A 296 10.63 5.20 -12.93
N ILE A 297 10.74 4.57 -11.75
CA ILE A 297 11.64 3.42 -11.54
C ILE A 297 11.19 2.22 -12.38
N MET A 298 9.90 1.95 -12.48
CA MET A 298 9.38 0.89 -13.36
C MET A 298 9.77 1.08 -14.83
N LEU A 299 9.69 2.32 -15.33
CA LEU A 299 9.97 2.63 -16.74
C LEU A 299 11.46 2.78 -17.06
N VAL A 300 12.26 3.27 -16.11
CA VAL A 300 13.67 3.64 -16.33
C VAL A 300 14.65 2.64 -15.73
N GLY A 301 14.26 1.95 -14.65
CA GLY A 301 15.07 1.00 -13.90
C GLY A 301 15.95 1.61 -12.81
N LEU A 302 15.93 2.94 -12.67
CA LEU A 302 16.75 3.69 -11.72
C LEU A 302 15.91 4.77 -11.05
N PRO A 303 16.21 5.19 -9.81
CA PRO A 303 15.54 6.33 -9.18
C PRO A 303 15.90 7.65 -9.90
N PRO A 304 14.96 8.62 -9.94
CA PRO A 304 15.18 9.89 -10.63
C PRO A 304 16.24 10.77 -9.95
N TRP A 305 16.39 10.67 -8.65
CA TRP A 305 17.33 11.41 -7.79
C TRP A 305 17.62 10.61 -6.51
N GLU A 306 18.52 11.11 -5.69
CA GLU A 306 18.76 10.59 -4.35
C GLU A 306 17.81 11.26 -3.34
N PHE A 307 17.68 12.59 -3.43
CA PHE A 307 16.73 13.39 -2.63
C PHE A 307 16.05 14.43 -3.52
N ALA A 308 14.77 14.67 -3.27
CA ALA A 308 13.99 15.71 -3.97
C ALA A 308 14.28 17.12 -3.41
N ARG A 309 15.50 17.62 -3.63
CA ARG A 309 15.98 18.93 -3.14
C ARG A 309 16.88 19.62 -4.15
N GLU A 310 16.97 20.96 -4.06
CA GLU A 310 17.71 21.80 -5.03
C GLU A 310 19.20 21.45 -5.20
N GLU A 311 19.83 20.84 -4.20
CA GLU A 311 21.23 20.38 -4.26
C GLU A 311 21.41 19.19 -5.21
N ASP A 312 20.38 18.36 -5.40
CA ASP A 312 20.42 17.27 -6.39
C ASP A 312 20.18 17.85 -7.80
N PRO A 313 21.17 17.79 -8.71
CA PRO A 313 21.04 18.36 -10.05
C PRO A 313 19.99 17.68 -10.91
N ARG A 314 19.67 16.41 -10.62
CA ARG A 314 18.63 15.64 -11.31
C ARG A 314 17.24 16.14 -10.91
N PHE A 315 17.02 16.28 -9.59
CA PHE A 315 15.78 16.86 -9.08
C PHE A 315 15.57 18.27 -9.66
N ARG A 316 16.57 19.15 -9.56
CA ARG A 316 16.51 20.51 -10.07
C ARG A 316 16.17 20.55 -11.58
N MET A 317 16.68 19.59 -12.36
CA MET A 317 16.35 19.49 -13.80
C MET A 317 14.88 19.13 -14.01
N VAL A 318 14.36 18.14 -13.28
CA VAL A 318 12.96 17.70 -13.40
C VAL A 318 11.99 18.78 -12.88
N ALA A 319 12.28 19.39 -11.75
CA ALA A 319 11.48 20.48 -11.18
C ALA A 319 11.29 21.67 -12.15
N ARG A 320 12.28 21.91 -13.02
CA ARG A 320 12.25 22.94 -14.08
C ARG A 320 11.69 22.45 -15.42
N GLY A 321 10.97 21.33 -15.45
CA GLY A 321 10.35 20.80 -16.66
C GLY A 321 11.32 20.05 -17.58
N GLY A 322 12.48 19.64 -17.08
CA GLY A 322 13.55 19.03 -17.88
C GLY A 322 13.60 17.50 -17.83
N LEU A 323 12.49 16.80 -17.51
CA LEU A 323 12.45 15.34 -17.42
C LEU A 323 12.95 14.65 -18.70
N GLU A 324 12.42 15.01 -19.85
CA GLU A 324 12.86 14.42 -21.13
C GLU A 324 14.35 14.69 -21.44
N ARG A 325 14.86 15.89 -21.09
CA ARG A 325 16.28 16.20 -21.27
C ARG A 325 17.15 15.31 -20.36
N MET A 326 16.71 15.05 -19.12
CA MET A 326 17.39 14.14 -18.22
C MET A 326 17.40 12.72 -18.78
N LEU A 327 16.27 12.21 -19.25
CA LEU A 327 16.14 10.88 -19.83
C LEU A 327 17.05 10.71 -21.06
N ARG A 328 17.07 11.70 -21.97
CA ARG A 328 17.98 11.70 -23.12
C ARG A 328 19.45 11.64 -22.70
N SER A 329 19.84 12.38 -21.64
CA SER A 329 21.22 12.34 -21.12
C SER A 329 21.61 10.99 -20.53
N TRP A 330 20.62 10.17 -20.11
CA TRP A 330 20.83 8.81 -19.61
C TRP A 330 20.69 7.74 -20.70
N ASN A 331 20.49 8.14 -21.96
CA ASN A 331 20.15 7.24 -23.05
C ASN A 331 18.93 6.36 -22.71
N ARG A 332 17.91 6.97 -22.15
CA ARG A 332 16.64 6.35 -21.79
C ARG A 332 15.50 7.00 -22.56
N GLU A 333 14.64 6.17 -23.13
CA GLU A 333 13.47 6.62 -23.88
C GLU A 333 12.21 6.06 -23.25
N ILE A 334 11.21 6.91 -23.11
CA ILE A 334 9.83 6.58 -22.76
C ILE A 334 8.93 7.35 -23.72
N SER A 335 7.65 6.95 -23.86
CA SER A 335 6.73 7.66 -24.74
C SER A 335 6.51 9.12 -24.28
N PRO A 336 6.16 10.03 -25.19
CA PRO A 336 5.83 11.41 -24.84
C PRO A 336 4.70 11.49 -23.81
N LEU A 337 3.71 10.59 -23.88
CA LEU A 337 2.62 10.52 -22.92
C LEU A 337 3.09 10.08 -21.51
N ALA A 338 4.02 9.14 -21.42
CA ALA A 338 4.63 8.75 -20.13
C ALA A 338 5.45 9.89 -19.54
N ALA A 339 6.21 10.60 -20.38
CA ALA A 339 7.00 11.76 -19.95
C ALA A 339 6.10 12.92 -19.48
N ASP A 340 4.99 13.18 -20.15
CA ASP A 340 4.01 14.21 -19.77
C ASP A 340 3.35 13.88 -18.42
N LEU A 341 2.88 12.64 -18.24
CA LEU A 341 2.31 12.18 -16.97
C LEU A 341 3.30 12.37 -15.81
N LEU A 342 4.51 11.83 -15.96
CA LEU A 342 5.55 11.92 -14.93
C LEU A 342 5.91 13.38 -14.62
N GLN A 343 6.07 14.22 -15.65
CA GLN A 343 6.42 15.63 -15.47
C GLN A 343 5.32 16.39 -14.70
N LYS A 344 4.04 16.06 -14.92
CA LYS A 344 2.90 16.67 -14.23
C LYS A 344 2.75 16.16 -12.79
N MET A 345 3.00 14.88 -12.54
CA MET A 345 2.98 14.32 -11.20
C MET A 345 4.17 14.77 -10.35
N LEU A 346 5.33 15.04 -10.97
CA LEU A 346 6.58 15.43 -10.29
C LEU A 346 6.78 16.96 -10.31
N ARG A 347 5.71 17.75 -10.13
CA ARG A 347 5.81 19.18 -9.87
C ARG A 347 6.26 19.43 -8.44
N GLU A 348 7.19 20.37 -8.24
CA GLU A 348 7.69 20.74 -6.90
C GLU A 348 6.55 21.30 -6.04
N ASP A 349 5.77 22.25 -6.57
CA ASP A 349 4.57 22.78 -5.91
C ASP A 349 3.46 21.71 -5.92
N PRO A 350 3.03 21.19 -4.75
CA PRO A 350 1.99 20.16 -4.68
C PRO A 350 0.64 20.60 -5.26
N ARG A 351 0.34 21.91 -5.31
CA ARG A 351 -0.89 22.45 -5.91
C ARG A 351 -0.90 22.39 -7.43
N GLN A 352 0.26 22.21 -8.05
CA GLN A 352 0.42 22.06 -9.51
C GLN A 352 0.55 20.60 -9.93
N ARG A 353 0.59 19.66 -8.98
CA ARG A 353 0.59 18.21 -9.26
C ARG A 353 -0.79 17.78 -9.68
N LEU A 354 -0.84 16.75 -10.54
CA LEU A 354 -2.10 16.07 -10.82
C LEU A 354 -2.68 15.46 -9.54
N SER A 355 -3.98 15.61 -9.36
CA SER A 355 -4.76 14.84 -8.39
C SER A 355 -4.88 13.38 -8.84
N LEU A 356 -5.32 12.49 -7.95
CA LEU A 356 -5.52 11.08 -8.29
C LEU A 356 -6.52 10.92 -9.44
N GLU A 357 -7.61 11.68 -9.44
CA GLU A 357 -8.62 11.61 -10.50
C GLU A 357 -8.05 12.09 -11.84
N GLU A 358 -7.25 13.17 -11.88
CA GLU A 358 -6.58 13.61 -13.09
C GLU A 358 -5.55 12.60 -13.60
N VAL A 359 -4.81 11.92 -12.69
CA VAL A 359 -3.91 10.82 -13.07
C VAL A 359 -4.68 9.67 -13.70
N LYS A 360 -5.82 9.27 -13.13
CA LYS A 360 -6.64 8.15 -13.63
C LYS A 360 -7.20 8.40 -15.03
N VAL A 361 -7.50 9.65 -15.37
CA VAL A 361 -8.01 10.03 -16.71
C VAL A 361 -6.91 10.48 -17.67
N HIS A 362 -5.65 10.45 -17.26
CA HIS A 362 -4.54 10.87 -18.13
C HIS A 362 -4.42 9.93 -19.34
N PRO A 363 -4.17 10.45 -20.57
CA PRO A 363 -4.10 9.64 -21.79
C PRO A 363 -3.13 8.45 -21.72
N TRP A 364 -2.01 8.57 -21.00
CA TRP A 364 -1.09 7.44 -20.81
C TRP A 364 -1.73 6.31 -19.99
N VAL A 365 -2.53 6.63 -18.98
CA VAL A 365 -3.20 5.63 -18.11
C VAL A 365 -4.36 4.99 -18.86
N LEU A 366 -5.16 5.79 -19.57
CA LEU A 366 -6.29 5.33 -20.36
C LEU A 366 -5.89 4.71 -21.70
N TYR A 367 -4.61 4.75 -22.07
CA TYR A 367 -4.14 4.29 -23.36
C TYR A 367 -4.52 2.83 -23.62
N GLU A 368 -5.60 2.65 -24.32
CA GLU A 368 -5.99 1.43 -24.99
C GLU A 368 -5.25 1.33 -26.34
N GLY A 369 -3.95 1.20 -26.29
CA GLY A 369 -3.19 0.92 -27.50
C GLY A 369 -3.64 -0.43 -28.04
N GLY A 370 -4.33 -0.44 -29.18
CA GLY A 370 -4.93 -1.52 -29.99
C GLY A 370 -4.55 -2.99 -29.76
N GLY A 371 -4.40 -3.38 -28.53
CA GLY A 371 -4.16 -4.72 -28.00
C GLY A 371 -5.00 -4.88 -26.74
N ALA A 372 -5.57 -6.05 -26.55
CA ALA A 372 -6.31 -6.46 -25.37
C ALA A 372 -5.65 -5.94 -24.08
N VAL A 373 -6.48 -5.65 -23.06
CA VAL A 373 -6.04 -5.46 -21.66
C VAL A 373 -4.81 -6.33 -21.42
N PRO A 374 -3.65 -5.77 -20.99
CA PRO A 374 -2.43 -6.56 -20.86
C PRO A 374 -2.78 -7.80 -20.02
N GLN A 375 -2.79 -8.96 -20.63
CA GLN A 375 -2.90 -10.20 -19.87
C GLN A 375 -1.74 -10.17 -18.89
N ALA A 376 -1.99 -10.55 -17.65
CA ALA A 376 -0.94 -10.69 -16.66
C ALA A 376 0.25 -11.39 -17.34
N PRO A 377 1.46 -10.80 -17.31
CA PRO A 377 2.60 -11.35 -18.04
C PRO A 377 2.72 -12.84 -17.74
N GLY A 378 2.70 -13.69 -18.76
CA GLY A 378 2.77 -15.14 -18.58
C GLY A 378 4.07 -15.51 -17.91
N HIS A 379 4.11 -16.65 -17.22
CA HIS A 379 5.32 -17.18 -16.57
C HIS A 379 6.55 -17.29 -17.50
N GLU A 380 6.34 -17.28 -18.82
CA GLU A 380 7.42 -17.41 -19.82
C GLU A 380 8.08 -16.06 -20.16
N GLU A 381 7.40 -14.92 -20.01
CA GLU A 381 7.95 -13.58 -20.28
C GLU A 381 8.93 -13.09 -19.20
N TRP A 382 9.02 -13.79 -18.06
CA TRP A 382 9.92 -13.47 -16.94
C TRP A 382 11.28 -14.18 -17.01
N ARG A 383 11.53 -14.97 -18.06
CA ARG A 383 12.78 -15.75 -18.24
C ARG A 383 13.73 -15.15 -19.30
N GLY A 384 13.58 -13.87 -19.60
CA GLY A 384 14.47 -13.15 -20.51
C GLY A 384 15.61 -12.42 -19.81
#